data_4526bdabecdc8f36de640b8cd21f4963
#
_entry.id   4526bdabecdc8f36de640b8cd21f4963
#
_cell.length_a   1.000
_cell.length_b   1.000
_cell.length_c   1.000
_cell.angle_alpha   90.00
_cell.angle_beta   90.00
_cell.angle_gamma   90.00
#
_symmetry.space_group_name_H-M   'P 1'
#
loop_
_entity.id
_entity.type
_entity.pdbx_description
1 polymer ?
#
loop_
_entity_poly.entity_id
_entity_poly.type
_entity_poly.pdbx_seq_one_letter_code
_entity_poly.pdbx_strand_id
1 'polypeptide(L)'
;MVLVNGIPFGEKSFPNGETIFNTGNQYTRDANNEISLVYESDSDIFKLIVAKRCLDEEMTRCKVKHSFFNAYATLKISYMPYSRMDRDMPDMAFSLKYIAEIINSLNFDKVQILTPHSNVTPALINNVEAIYDVGVAEAYQHSNPDYIFYPDNGACKSFGEHLAYKNYFYGNKKRELSTGKIEKYELVNAPDIKGKSILIIDDLCVKGGTFILAAQALKAAGAVKVDLFVTHLEKAVYDGELLTTTWVDHIYTVNTLNIPIKDNKITEVGYDHE
;
A
#
# COMPACT_ATOMS: atom_id res chain seq x y z
N MET A 1 9.72 -9.14 3.60
CA MET A 1 9.53 -10.15 4.71
C MET A 1 8.26 -10.96 4.46
N VAL A 2 8.26 -12.26 4.83
CA VAL A 2 7.04 -13.12 4.79
C VAL A 2 6.77 -13.64 6.18
N LEU A 3 5.50 -13.58 6.61
CA LEU A 3 5.04 -14.13 7.89
C LEU A 3 4.02 -15.26 7.61
N VAL A 4 4.01 -16.28 8.46
CA VAL A 4 2.99 -17.34 8.47
C VAL A 4 2.33 -17.32 9.83
N ASN A 5 1.05 -17.00 9.89
CA ASN A 5 0.28 -16.81 11.13
C ASN A 5 0.98 -15.85 12.12
N GLY A 6 1.48 -14.72 11.61
CA GLY A 6 2.22 -13.70 12.38
C GLY A 6 3.68 -14.04 12.70
N ILE A 7 4.18 -15.22 12.36
CA ILE A 7 5.56 -15.66 12.66
C ILE A 7 6.43 -15.49 11.41
N PRO A 8 7.60 -14.79 11.48
CA PRO A 8 8.52 -14.66 10.37
C PRO A 8 8.96 -16.01 9.78
N PHE A 9 8.96 -16.09 8.45
CA PHE A 9 9.29 -17.28 7.69
C PHE A 9 10.61 -17.10 6.95
N GLY A 10 11.60 -17.97 7.23
CA GLY A 10 12.91 -17.95 6.55
C GLY A 10 13.88 -16.88 7.10
N GLU A 11 14.11 -16.87 8.40
CA GLU A 11 14.96 -15.87 9.06
C GLU A 11 16.46 -16.09 8.89
N LYS A 12 16.91 -17.33 8.61
CA LYS A 12 18.32 -17.67 8.53
C LYS A 12 18.76 -17.85 7.08
N SER A 13 20.00 -17.46 6.78
CA SER A 13 20.59 -17.63 5.46
C SER A 13 21.95 -18.31 5.54
N PHE A 14 22.29 -19.06 4.50
CA PHE A 14 23.66 -19.53 4.27
C PHE A 14 24.56 -18.34 3.84
N PRO A 15 25.90 -18.50 3.94
CA PRO A 15 26.83 -17.44 3.52
C PRO A 15 26.69 -17.04 2.04
N ASN A 16 26.17 -17.90 1.19
CA ASN A 16 25.87 -17.61 -0.23
C ASN A 16 24.54 -16.88 -0.46
N GLY A 17 23.79 -16.57 0.62
CA GLY A 17 22.51 -15.85 0.54
C GLY A 17 21.26 -16.73 0.41
N GLU A 18 21.41 -18.06 0.29
CA GLU A 18 20.25 -18.97 0.29
C GLU A 18 19.55 -18.97 1.65
N THR A 19 18.22 -18.90 1.63
CA THR A 19 17.42 -18.84 2.87
C THR A 19 17.12 -20.25 3.38
N ILE A 20 17.31 -20.45 4.69
CA ILE A 20 16.89 -21.65 5.39
C ILE A 20 15.45 -21.44 5.87
N PHE A 21 14.53 -22.29 5.42
CA PHE A 21 13.12 -22.23 5.79
C PHE A 21 12.85 -23.19 6.95
N ASN A 22 12.43 -22.64 8.09
CA ASN A 22 12.01 -23.43 9.24
C ASN A 22 10.49 -23.53 9.24
N THR A 23 9.96 -24.75 9.08
CA THR A 23 8.52 -25.03 8.99
C THR A 23 7.91 -25.48 10.32
N GLY A 24 8.67 -25.44 11.42
CA GLY A 24 8.22 -25.95 12.73
C GLY A 24 7.06 -25.12 13.31
N ASN A 25 5.93 -25.77 13.58
CA ASN A 25 4.76 -25.28 14.33
C ASN A 25 4.13 -23.93 13.89
N GLN A 26 4.45 -23.43 12.70
CA GLN A 26 3.90 -22.17 12.20
C GLN A 26 2.52 -22.34 11.56
N TYR A 27 2.15 -23.55 11.15
CA TYR A 27 0.88 -23.84 10.51
C TYR A 27 -0.15 -24.36 11.52
N THR A 28 -1.33 -23.73 11.51
CA THR A 28 -2.44 -24.19 12.35
C THR A 28 -3.23 -25.29 11.63
N ARG A 29 -3.56 -26.36 12.37
CA ARG A 29 -4.21 -27.55 11.79
C ARG A 29 -5.71 -27.38 11.62
N ASP A 30 -6.34 -26.47 12.36
CA ASP A 30 -7.80 -26.45 12.53
C ASP A 30 -8.49 -25.19 12.04
N ALA A 31 -7.79 -24.28 11.36
CA ALA A 31 -8.34 -22.97 11.02
C ALA A 31 -7.76 -22.38 9.74
N ASN A 32 -8.16 -21.16 9.47
CA ASN A 32 -7.62 -20.31 8.42
C ASN A 32 -6.13 -20.04 8.69
N ASN A 33 -5.30 -20.36 7.73
CA ASN A 33 -3.90 -19.98 7.77
C ASN A 33 -3.71 -18.66 7.01
N GLU A 34 -2.97 -17.75 7.60
CA GLU A 34 -2.64 -16.47 7.02
C GLU A 34 -1.16 -16.44 6.61
N ILE A 35 -0.89 -16.05 5.38
CA ILE A 35 0.45 -15.71 4.92
C ILE A 35 0.45 -14.23 4.61
N SER A 36 1.31 -13.46 5.28
CA SER A 36 1.46 -12.03 5.06
C SER A 36 2.75 -11.74 4.28
N LEU A 37 2.62 -10.99 3.19
CA LEU A 37 3.73 -10.49 2.39
C LEU A 37 3.94 -8.99 2.68
N VAL A 38 5.00 -8.67 3.43
CA VAL A 38 5.58 -7.33 3.53
C VAL A 38 6.74 -7.28 2.55
N TYR A 39 6.51 -6.68 1.39
CA TYR A 39 7.48 -6.69 0.30
C TYR A 39 8.66 -5.74 0.57
N GLU A 40 9.85 -6.28 0.64
CA GLU A 40 11.11 -5.55 0.80
C GLU A 40 12.04 -5.77 -0.41
N SER A 41 11.95 -6.96 -1.03
CA SER A 41 12.75 -7.33 -2.20
C SER A 41 12.14 -8.50 -2.96
N ASP A 42 12.63 -8.77 -4.16
CA ASP A 42 12.18 -9.91 -4.99
C ASP A 42 12.40 -11.27 -4.33
N SER A 43 13.34 -11.38 -3.38
CA SER A 43 13.54 -12.60 -2.61
C SER A 43 12.31 -12.97 -1.76
N ASP A 44 11.47 -12.00 -1.41
CA ASP A 44 10.24 -12.26 -0.64
C ASP A 44 9.19 -13.00 -1.48
N ILE A 45 9.24 -12.86 -2.79
CA ILE A 45 8.37 -13.63 -3.70
C ILE A 45 8.75 -15.13 -3.64
N PHE A 46 10.04 -15.45 -3.62
CA PHE A 46 10.46 -16.82 -3.46
C PHE A 46 10.09 -17.38 -2.09
N LYS A 47 10.26 -16.60 -1.01
CA LYS A 47 9.80 -16.96 0.34
C LYS A 47 8.29 -17.24 0.38
N LEU A 48 7.48 -16.39 -0.29
CA LEU A 48 6.04 -16.59 -0.40
C LEU A 48 5.69 -17.92 -1.07
N ILE A 49 6.37 -18.25 -2.17
CA ILE A 49 6.18 -19.52 -2.88
C ILE A 49 6.48 -20.69 -1.95
N VAL A 50 7.62 -20.68 -1.26
CA VAL A 50 8.00 -21.76 -0.35
C VAL A 50 7.03 -21.87 0.82
N ALA A 51 6.64 -20.74 1.44
CA ALA A 51 5.70 -20.72 2.56
C ALA A 51 4.36 -21.36 2.16
N LYS A 52 3.80 -21.00 1.00
CA LYS A 52 2.53 -21.58 0.54
C LYS A 52 2.65 -23.07 0.19
N ARG A 53 3.76 -23.49 -0.44
CA ARG A 53 3.98 -24.91 -0.75
C ARG A 53 4.12 -25.76 0.52
N CYS A 54 4.86 -25.27 1.53
CA CYS A 54 4.96 -25.96 2.81
C CYS A 54 3.60 -26.05 3.52
N LEU A 55 2.78 -24.99 3.46
CA LEU A 55 1.41 -25.01 3.97
C LEU A 55 0.56 -26.08 3.27
N ASP A 56 0.59 -26.14 1.94
CA ASP A 56 -0.17 -27.12 1.15
C ASP A 56 0.21 -28.58 1.48
N GLU A 57 1.51 -28.84 1.68
CA GLU A 57 2.00 -30.14 2.09
C GLU A 57 1.49 -30.52 3.50
N GLU A 58 1.56 -29.60 4.46
CA GLU A 58 1.08 -29.86 5.81
C GLU A 58 -0.43 -30.09 5.83
N MET A 59 -1.20 -29.27 5.08
CA MET A 59 -2.64 -29.47 4.92
C MET A 59 -2.97 -30.83 4.28
N THR A 60 -2.19 -31.25 3.29
CA THR A 60 -2.36 -32.59 2.67
C THR A 60 -2.09 -33.70 3.68
N ARG A 61 -1.01 -33.59 4.47
CA ARG A 61 -0.71 -34.58 5.54
C ARG A 61 -1.83 -34.64 6.59
N CYS A 62 -2.43 -33.49 6.93
CA CYS A 62 -3.55 -33.45 7.88
C CYS A 62 -4.83 -34.06 7.32
N LYS A 63 -5.18 -33.82 6.05
CA LYS A 63 -6.34 -34.43 5.37
C LYS A 63 -6.28 -35.95 5.33
N VAL A 64 -5.10 -36.52 5.14
CA VAL A 64 -4.88 -37.97 5.16
C VAL A 64 -5.14 -38.57 6.53
N LYS A 65 -4.89 -37.81 7.62
CA LYS A 65 -5.07 -38.27 9.00
C LYS A 65 -6.48 -38.03 9.56
N HIS A 66 -7.19 -37.01 9.07
CA HIS A 66 -8.47 -36.56 9.59
C HIS A 66 -9.41 -36.17 8.44
N SER A 67 -10.45 -36.97 8.20
CA SER A 67 -11.36 -36.87 7.05
C SER A 67 -12.25 -35.62 6.99
N PHE A 68 -12.20 -34.71 7.96
CA PHE A 68 -13.06 -33.51 8.04
C PHE A 68 -12.29 -32.20 8.01
N PHE A 69 -11.11 -32.16 7.42
CA PHE A 69 -10.23 -30.99 7.45
C PHE A 69 -10.53 -30.05 6.28
N ASN A 70 -11.09 -28.87 6.55
CA ASN A 70 -11.20 -27.76 5.60
C ASN A 70 -10.31 -26.61 6.07
N ALA A 71 -9.06 -26.62 5.66
CA ALA A 71 -8.18 -25.49 5.93
C ALA A 71 -8.31 -24.46 4.80
N TYR A 72 -8.33 -23.21 5.18
CA TYR A 72 -8.44 -22.04 4.34
C TYR A 72 -7.14 -21.26 4.38
N ALA A 73 -6.64 -20.83 3.24
CA ALA A 73 -5.39 -20.06 3.14
C ALA A 73 -5.65 -18.65 2.62
N THR A 74 -5.36 -17.65 3.44
CA THR A 74 -5.42 -16.24 3.07
C THR A 74 -4.02 -15.69 2.82
N LEU A 75 -3.85 -14.94 1.73
CA LEU A 75 -2.68 -14.11 1.50
C LEU A 75 -3.03 -12.66 1.81
N LYS A 76 -2.25 -12.01 2.68
CA LYS A 76 -2.30 -10.56 2.89
C LYS A 76 -1.06 -9.91 2.26
N ILE A 77 -1.26 -8.91 1.42
CA ILE A 77 -0.20 -8.15 0.76
C ILE A 77 -0.27 -6.72 1.23
N SER A 78 0.72 -6.29 2.02
CA SER A 78 0.79 -4.93 2.56
C SER A 78 1.07 -3.89 1.48
N TYR A 79 1.96 -4.19 0.53
CA TYR A 79 2.25 -3.41 -0.67
C TYR A 79 2.36 -4.34 -1.86
N MET A 80 1.55 -4.12 -2.89
CA MET A 80 1.60 -4.93 -4.10
C MET A 80 2.83 -4.60 -4.93
N PRO A 81 3.81 -5.53 -5.05
CA PRO A 81 5.00 -5.29 -5.85
C PRO A 81 4.63 -5.10 -7.32
N TYR A 82 5.43 -4.25 -8.01
CA TYR A 82 5.24 -3.93 -9.44
C TYR A 82 3.90 -3.25 -9.79
N SER A 83 3.10 -2.81 -8.82
CA SER A 83 1.78 -2.18 -9.07
C SER A 83 1.84 -0.90 -9.91
N ARG A 84 2.99 -0.23 -9.97
CA ARG A 84 3.23 0.92 -10.84
C ARG A 84 3.54 0.56 -12.31
N MET A 85 3.80 -0.71 -12.60
CA MET A 85 4.08 -1.25 -13.94
C MET A 85 2.88 -2.04 -14.45
N ASP A 86 1.75 -1.33 -14.56
CA ASP A 86 0.40 -1.85 -14.73
C ASP A 86 -0.10 -1.89 -16.19
N ARG A 87 0.79 -1.62 -17.14
CA ARG A 87 0.50 -1.59 -18.57
C ARG A 87 1.73 -1.90 -19.41
N ASP A 88 1.49 -2.30 -20.62
CA ASP A 88 2.54 -2.44 -21.62
C ASP A 88 2.95 -1.06 -22.16
N MET A 89 4.25 -0.80 -22.23
CA MET A 89 4.83 0.44 -22.74
C MET A 89 6.06 0.11 -23.60
N PRO A 90 6.41 0.94 -24.60
CA PRO A 90 7.65 0.75 -25.34
C PRO A 90 8.84 0.63 -24.37
N ASP A 91 9.63 -0.43 -24.51
CA ASP A 91 10.84 -0.74 -23.72
C ASP A 91 10.62 -1.01 -22.23
N MET A 92 9.37 -1.17 -21.76
CA MET A 92 9.04 -1.45 -20.36
C MET A 92 8.06 -2.62 -20.25
N ALA A 93 8.44 -3.65 -19.48
CA ALA A 93 7.59 -4.82 -19.28
C ALA A 93 6.39 -4.51 -18.38
N PHE A 94 5.24 -5.07 -18.67
CA PHE A 94 4.06 -5.10 -17.81
C PHE A 94 4.29 -6.08 -16.63
N SER A 95 5.17 -5.73 -15.71
CA SER A 95 5.65 -6.63 -14.64
C SER A 95 4.56 -7.03 -13.65
N LEU A 96 3.55 -6.15 -13.43
CA LEU A 96 2.40 -6.48 -12.60
C LEU A 96 1.66 -7.73 -13.08
N LYS A 97 1.55 -7.93 -14.41
CA LYS A 97 0.94 -9.13 -14.97
C LYS A 97 1.67 -10.41 -14.56
N TYR A 98 2.99 -10.39 -14.60
CA TYR A 98 3.79 -11.59 -14.31
C TYR A 98 3.78 -11.94 -12.82
N ILE A 99 3.86 -10.95 -11.92
CA ILE A 99 3.73 -11.22 -10.49
C ILE A 99 2.31 -11.71 -10.14
N ALA A 100 1.28 -11.19 -10.80
CA ALA A 100 -0.09 -11.67 -10.64
C ALA A 100 -0.25 -13.15 -11.07
N GLU A 101 0.38 -13.55 -12.17
CA GLU A 101 0.42 -14.96 -12.61
C GLU A 101 1.06 -15.86 -11.55
N ILE A 102 2.17 -15.43 -10.94
CA ILE A 102 2.83 -16.16 -9.85
C ILE A 102 1.88 -16.31 -8.65
N ILE A 103 1.27 -15.21 -8.18
CA ILE A 103 0.36 -15.23 -7.02
C ILE A 103 -0.84 -16.14 -7.32
N ASN A 104 -1.44 -16.04 -8.50
CA ASN A 104 -2.59 -16.87 -8.90
C ASN A 104 -2.21 -18.36 -8.94
N SER A 105 -0.99 -18.71 -9.33
CA SER A 105 -0.51 -20.10 -9.37
C SER A 105 -0.40 -20.75 -7.97
N LEU A 106 -0.37 -19.94 -6.92
CA LEU A 106 -0.32 -20.39 -5.54
C LEU A 106 -1.70 -20.80 -4.98
N ASN A 107 -2.79 -20.48 -5.69
CA ASN A 107 -4.15 -20.90 -5.36
C ASN A 107 -4.55 -20.60 -3.90
N PHE A 108 -4.44 -19.34 -3.48
CA PHE A 108 -4.99 -18.89 -2.22
C PHE A 108 -6.52 -18.82 -2.29
N ASP A 109 -7.19 -19.19 -1.20
CA ASP A 109 -8.64 -19.08 -1.09
C ASP A 109 -9.11 -17.63 -1.04
N LYS A 110 -8.27 -16.74 -0.50
CA LYS A 110 -8.49 -15.29 -0.43
C LYS A 110 -7.16 -14.54 -0.57
N VAL A 111 -7.16 -13.44 -1.30
CA VAL A 111 -6.02 -12.52 -1.41
C VAL A 111 -6.49 -11.13 -1.00
N GLN A 112 -5.92 -10.58 0.06
CA GLN A 112 -6.18 -9.22 0.52
C GLN A 112 -5.00 -8.31 0.15
N ILE A 113 -5.28 -7.17 -0.46
CA ILE A 113 -4.25 -6.22 -0.88
C ILE A 113 -4.59 -4.84 -0.32
N LEU A 114 -3.67 -4.27 0.45
CA LEU A 114 -3.85 -2.92 0.97
C LEU A 114 -3.60 -1.91 -0.15
N THR A 115 -4.57 -1.07 -0.40
CA THR A 115 -4.52 0.12 -1.26
C THR A 115 -3.68 -0.10 -2.52
N PRO A 116 -4.11 -1.00 -3.44
CA PRO A 116 -3.34 -1.25 -4.66
C PRO A 116 -3.25 0.04 -5.49
N HIS A 117 -2.03 0.37 -5.94
CA HIS A 117 -1.76 1.59 -6.72
C HIS A 117 -2.59 1.69 -8.01
N SER A 118 -2.97 0.57 -8.58
CA SER A 118 -3.71 0.51 -9.84
C SER A 118 -4.92 -0.42 -9.73
N ASN A 119 -6.04 0.01 -10.31
CA ASN A 119 -7.24 -0.81 -10.47
C ASN A 119 -7.02 -2.04 -11.39
N VAL A 120 -5.89 -2.11 -12.09
CA VAL A 120 -5.49 -3.31 -12.85
C VAL A 120 -5.09 -4.44 -11.90
N THR A 121 -4.56 -4.13 -10.72
CA THR A 121 -4.17 -5.15 -9.73
C THR A 121 -5.35 -6.08 -9.36
N PRO A 122 -6.49 -5.60 -8.87
CA PRO A 122 -7.61 -6.47 -8.55
C PRO A 122 -8.22 -7.15 -9.79
N ALA A 123 -8.03 -6.61 -10.99
CA ALA A 123 -8.49 -7.26 -12.21
C ALA A 123 -7.62 -8.47 -12.61
N LEU A 124 -6.36 -8.54 -12.16
CA LEU A 124 -5.42 -9.61 -12.49
C LEU A 124 -5.33 -10.71 -11.42
N ILE A 125 -5.69 -10.43 -10.18
CA ILE A 125 -5.54 -11.35 -9.04
C ILE A 125 -6.85 -12.09 -8.79
N ASN A 126 -6.78 -13.41 -8.69
CA ASN A 126 -7.92 -14.25 -8.34
C ASN A 126 -8.27 -14.13 -6.85
N ASN A 127 -9.57 -14.23 -6.52
CA ASN A 127 -10.09 -14.21 -5.13
C ASN A 127 -9.65 -12.97 -4.34
N VAL A 128 -9.48 -11.83 -5.01
CA VAL A 128 -8.92 -10.61 -4.43
C VAL A 128 -9.97 -9.78 -3.71
N GLU A 129 -9.54 -9.18 -2.60
CA GLU A 129 -10.20 -8.09 -1.91
C GLU A 129 -9.20 -6.94 -1.76
N ALA A 130 -9.51 -5.80 -2.37
CA ALA A 130 -8.73 -4.57 -2.20
C ALA A 130 -9.27 -3.78 -1.00
N ILE A 131 -8.39 -3.36 -0.08
CA ILE A 131 -8.74 -2.69 1.18
C ILE A 131 -8.15 -1.27 1.13
N TYR A 132 -9.01 -0.23 1.28
CA TYR A 132 -8.60 1.19 1.12
C TYR A 132 -8.74 2.01 2.39
N ASP A 133 -9.38 1.51 3.44
CA ASP A 133 -9.78 2.27 4.62
C ASP A 133 -8.80 2.17 5.80
N VAL A 134 -7.79 1.31 5.72
CA VAL A 134 -6.82 1.13 6.81
C VAL A 134 -6.08 2.45 7.10
N GLY A 135 -6.12 2.87 8.35
CA GLY A 135 -5.45 4.08 8.85
C GLY A 135 -6.11 5.41 8.47
N VAL A 136 -7.00 5.42 7.46
CA VAL A 136 -7.61 6.67 6.98
C VAL A 136 -8.49 7.31 8.04
N ALA A 137 -9.29 6.52 8.74
CA ALA A 137 -10.18 7.03 9.80
C ALA A 137 -9.39 7.64 10.96
N GLU A 138 -8.30 7.01 11.36
CA GLU A 138 -7.42 7.52 12.41
C GLU A 138 -6.69 8.79 11.97
N ALA A 139 -6.14 8.83 10.77
CA ALA A 139 -5.54 10.02 10.18
C ALA A 139 -6.54 11.18 10.10
N TYR A 140 -7.80 10.89 9.73
CA TYR A 140 -8.88 11.87 9.69
C TYR A 140 -9.18 12.44 11.08
N GLN A 141 -9.23 11.59 12.12
CA GLN A 141 -9.45 12.03 13.50
C GLN A 141 -8.31 12.92 14.01
N HIS A 142 -7.07 12.54 13.75
CA HIS A 142 -5.89 13.33 14.15
C HIS A 142 -5.78 14.66 13.40
N SER A 143 -6.00 14.65 12.09
CA SER A 143 -5.95 15.85 11.25
C SER A 143 -7.12 16.79 11.50
N ASN A 144 -8.32 16.24 11.78
CA ASN A 144 -9.60 16.94 11.91
C ASN A 144 -9.85 17.94 10.78
N PRO A 145 -9.86 17.47 9.49
CA PRO A 145 -9.93 18.36 8.35
C PRO A 145 -11.36 18.85 8.07
N ASP A 146 -11.48 20.06 7.53
CA ASP A 146 -12.74 20.55 6.95
C ASP A 146 -13.07 19.85 5.63
N TYR A 147 -12.01 19.53 4.83
CA TYR A 147 -12.13 18.88 3.52
C TYR A 147 -11.04 17.86 3.30
N ILE A 148 -11.38 16.82 2.52
CA ILE A 148 -10.44 15.90 1.93
C ILE A 148 -10.03 16.40 0.54
N PHE A 149 -8.78 16.23 0.20
CA PHE A 149 -8.25 16.53 -1.11
C PHE A 149 -7.54 15.32 -1.71
N TYR A 150 -7.95 14.93 -2.91
CA TYR A 150 -7.28 13.91 -3.69
C TYR A 150 -6.32 14.54 -4.70
N PRO A 151 -5.03 14.19 -4.75
CA PRO A 151 -4.05 14.90 -5.57
C PRO A 151 -4.25 14.71 -7.09
N ASP A 152 -5.06 13.75 -7.49
CA ASP A 152 -5.50 13.59 -8.87
C ASP A 152 -6.81 12.78 -8.98
N ASN A 153 -7.32 12.64 -10.20
CA ASN A 153 -8.55 11.90 -10.46
C ASN A 153 -8.42 10.39 -10.21
N GLY A 154 -7.20 9.83 -10.28
CA GLY A 154 -6.92 8.43 -9.95
C GLY A 154 -7.18 8.17 -8.47
N ALA A 155 -6.51 8.94 -7.59
CA ALA A 155 -6.73 8.89 -6.16
C ALA A 155 -8.20 9.14 -5.79
N CYS A 156 -8.85 10.13 -6.43
CA CYS A 156 -10.26 10.43 -6.21
C CYS A 156 -11.17 9.23 -6.54
N LYS A 157 -10.92 8.51 -7.62
CA LYS A 157 -11.69 7.30 -7.95
C LYS A 157 -11.42 6.16 -6.99
N SER A 158 -10.14 5.88 -6.70
CA SER A 158 -9.77 4.74 -5.86
C SER A 158 -10.25 4.90 -4.42
N PHE A 159 -10.07 6.07 -3.81
CA PHE A 159 -10.50 6.31 -2.44
C PHE A 159 -11.95 6.81 -2.33
N GLY A 160 -12.39 7.67 -3.24
CA GLY A 160 -13.72 8.27 -3.18
C GLY A 160 -14.87 7.26 -3.33
N GLU A 161 -14.65 6.14 -4.02
CA GLU A 161 -15.63 5.05 -4.12
C GLU A 161 -15.68 4.20 -2.83
N HIS A 162 -14.61 4.15 -2.06
CA HIS A 162 -14.47 3.29 -0.87
C HIS A 162 -14.63 4.05 0.45
N LEU A 163 -14.29 5.36 0.45
CA LEU A 163 -14.39 6.21 1.63
C LEU A 163 -15.68 7.04 1.58
N ALA A 164 -16.53 6.95 2.60
CA ALA A 164 -17.83 7.61 2.65
C ALA A 164 -17.77 9.13 2.99
N TYR A 165 -16.66 9.80 2.73
CA TYR A 165 -16.50 11.23 3.00
C TYR A 165 -17.21 12.08 1.93
N LYS A 166 -18.04 13.05 2.38
CA LYS A 166 -18.84 13.88 1.48
C LYS A 166 -18.15 15.19 1.06
N ASN A 167 -17.27 15.71 1.91
CA ASN A 167 -16.62 17.00 1.68
C ASN A 167 -15.24 16.77 1.07
N TYR A 168 -15.19 16.57 -0.24
CA TYR A 168 -13.93 16.39 -0.94
C TYR A 168 -13.90 17.15 -2.27
N PHE A 169 -12.70 17.39 -2.76
CA PHE A 169 -12.37 17.88 -4.08
C PHE A 169 -11.02 17.30 -4.53
N TYR A 170 -10.61 17.54 -5.77
CA TYR A 170 -9.41 16.92 -6.28
C TYR A 170 -8.56 17.85 -7.14
N GLY A 171 -7.31 17.44 -7.38
CA GLY A 171 -6.36 18.16 -8.21
C GLY A 171 -6.27 17.60 -9.62
N ASN A 172 -5.75 18.43 -10.53
CA ASN A 172 -5.38 18.02 -11.87
C ASN A 172 -3.97 18.54 -12.19
N LYS A 173 -3.09 17.61 -12.60
CA LYS A 173 -1.71 17.90 -12.98
C LYS A 173 -1.65 18.10 -14.48
N LYS A 174 -1.41 19.33 -14.94
CA LYS A 174 -1.02 19.58 -16.33
C LYS A 174 0.48 19.41 -16.47
N ARG A 175 0.88 18.46 -17.30
CA ARG A 175 2.29 18.20 -17.61
C ARG A 175 2.62 18.78 -18.97
N GLU A 176 3.79 19.38 -19.09
CA GLU A 176 4.37 19.71 -20.40
C GLU A 176 4.67 18.41 -21.16
N LEU A 177 4.15 18.28 -22.38
CA LEU A 177 4.28 17.07 -23.20
C LEU A 177 5.74 16.73 -23.53
N SER A 178 6.60 17.76 -23.67
CA SER A 178 8.00 17.61 -24.08
C SER A 178 8.93 17.17 -22.95
N THR A 179 8.70 17.65 -21.73
CA THR A 179 9.61 17.44 -20.58
C THR A 179 8.99 16.53 -19.50
N GLY A 180 7.68 16.30 -19.54
CA GLY A 180 6.93 15.59 -18.49
C GLY A 180 6.85 16.37 -17.16
N LYS A 181 7.41 17.58 -17.07
CA LYS A 181 7.34 18.42 -15.87
C LYS A 181 5.91 18.93 -15.64
N ILE A 182 5.52 19.04 -14.38
CA ILE A 182 4.24 19.63 -14.00
C ILE A 182 4.35 21.15 -14.21
N GLU A 183 3.62 21.68 -15.20
CA GLU A 183 3.56 23.12 -15.47
C GLU A 183 2.57 23.85 -14.57
N LYS A 184 1.46 23.18 -14.28
CA LYS A 184 0.36 23.76 -13.52
C LYS A 184 -0.35 22.68 -12.69
N TYR A 185 -0.68 23.06 -11.46
CA TYR A 185 -1.51 22.28 -10.58
C TYR A 185 -2.84 23.01 -10.37
N GLU A 186 -3.94 22.42 -10.80
CA GLU A 186 -5.27 23.03 -10.73
C GLU A 186 -6.14 22.34 -9.67
N LEU A 187 -6.84 23.11 -8.87
CA LEU A 187 -7.85 22.61 -7.94
C LEU A 187 -9.19 22.51 -8.70
N VAL A 188 -9.76 21.31 -8.76
CA VAL A 188 -10.98 21.02 -9.50
C VAL A 188 -12.16 20.91 -8.53
N ASN A 189 -13.26 21.61 -8.83
CA ASN A 189 -14.44 21.69 -7.97
C ASN A 189 -14.12 22.13 -6.52
N ALA A 190 -13.10 22.96 -6.35
CA ALA A 190 -12.71 23.46 -5.04
C ALA A 190 -13.79 24.35 -4.44
N PRO A 191 -14.23 24.07 -3.19
CA PRO A 191 -15.06 25.01 -2.44
C PRO A 191 -14.23 26.23 -2.00
N ASP A 192 -14.82 27.17 -1.28
CA ASP A 192 -14.05 28.20 -0.57
C ASP A 192 -13.30 27.53 0.60
N ILE A 193 -11.98 27.43 0.46
CA ILE A 193 -11.09 26.81 1.45
C ILE A 193 -10.31 27.81 2.28
N LYS A 194 -10.66 29.10 2.20
CA LYS A 194 -10.01 30.14 3.02
C LYS A 194 -10.25 29.89 4.51
N GLY A 195 -9.14 29.80 5.25
CA GLY A 195 -9.17 29.48 6.69
C GLY A 195 -9.50 28.04 7.03
N LYS A 196 -9.46 27.11 6.06
CA LYS A 196 -9.82 25.71 6.22
C LYS A 196 -8.61 24.80 6.39
N SER A 197 -8.80 23.66 7.08
CA SER A 197 -7.86 22.56 7.20
C SER A 197 -8.18 21.48 6.17
N ILE A 198 -7.13 20.97 5.51
CA ILE A 198 -7.23 20.00 4.41
C ILE A 198 -6.41 18.77 4.73
N LEU A 199 -6.97 17.58 4.50
CA LEU A 199 -6.23 16.33 4.50
C LEU A 199 -6.09 15.83 3.05
N ILE A 200 -4.87 15.77 2.56
CA ILE A 200 -4.53 15.11 1.28
C ILE A 200 -4.55 13.61 1.53
N ILE A 201 -5.20 12.83 0.65
CA ILE A 201 -5.22 11.36 0.72
C ILE A 201 -4.70 10.80 -0.61
N ASP A 202 -3.70 9.90 -0.52
CA ASP A 202 -3.17 9.16 -1.66
C ASP A 202 -2.70 7.76 -1.22
N ASP A 203 -2.35 6.91 -2.19
CA ASP A 203 -1.85 5.56 -1.92
C ASP A 203 -0.36 5.53 -1.57
N LEU A 204 0.47 6.28 -2.29
CA LEU A 204 1.93 6.15 -2.27
C LEU A 204 2.66 7.48 -2.21
N CYS A 205 3.63 7.58 -1.32
CA CYS A 205 4.62 8.65 -1.29
C CYS A 205 6.04 8.12 -1.50
N VAL A 206 6.73 8.63 -2.53
CA VAL A 206 8.16 8.37 -2.77
C VAL A 206 9.00 9.52 -2.16
N LYS A 207 9.22 10.63 -2.89
CA LYS A 207 9.92 11.84 -2.40
C LYS A 207 8.99 12.99 -2.05
N GLY A 208 7.71 12.85 -2.35
CA GLY A 208 6.67 13.81 -1.96
C GLY A 208 6.50 15.03 -2.85
N GLY A 209 7.21 15.15 -3.99
CA GLY A 209 7.13 16.35 -4.84
C GLY A 209 5.70 16.69 -5.31
N THR A 210 4.88 15.70 -5.62
CA THR A 210 3.45 15.90 -5.95
C THR A 210 2.69 16.57 -4.81
N PHE A 211 2.91 16.12 -3.58
CA PHE A 211 2.21 16.62 -2.39
C PHE A 211 2.65 18.03 -2.02
N ILE A 212 3.92 18.38 -2.25
CA ILE A 212 4.41 19.74 -2.07
C ILE A 212 3.68 20.69 -3.03
N LEU A 213 3.59 20.35 -4.32
CA LEU A 213 2.87 21.15 -5.31
C LEU A 213 1.38 21.28 -4.99
N ALA A 214 0.75 20.19 -4.56
CA ALA A 214 -0.64 20.21 -4.13
C ALA A 214 -0.84 21.12 -2.92
N ALA A 215 0.00 20.98 -1.90
CA ALA A 215 -0.06 21.81 -0.69
C ALA A 215 0.19 23.29 -0.98
N GLN A 216 1.12 23.62 -1.87
CA GLN A 216 1.34 24.99 -2.33
C GLN A 216 0.06 25.59 -2.97
N ALA A 217 -0.61 24.84 -3.84
CA ALA A 217 -1.84 25.28 -4.46
C ALA A 217 -2.98 25.47 -3.42
N LEU A 218 -3.10 24.55 -2.46
CA LEU A 218 -4.08 24.63 -1.37
C LEU A 218 -3.81 25.83 -0.44
N LYS A 219 -2.56 26.05 -0.02
CA LYS A 219 -2.18 27.20 0.80
C LYS A 219 -2.37 28.52 0.05
N ALA A 220 -2.07 28.57 -1.26
CA ALA A 220 -2.31 29.74 -2.11
C ALA A 220 -3.81 30.06 -2.24
N ALA A 221 -4.69 29.05 -2.20
CA ALA A 221 -6.14 29.22 -2.16
C ALA A 221 -6.70 29.54 -0.76
N GLY A 222 -5.83 29.67 0.26
CA GLY A 222 -6.17 30.13 1.59
C GLY A 222 -6.31 29.07 2.66
N ALA A 223 -5.95 27.81 2.40
CA ALA A 223 -5.92 26.76 3.43
C ALA A 223 -4.91 27.12 4.53
N VAL A 224 -5.29 26.96 5.80
CA VAL A 224 -4.42 27.29 6.95
C VAL A 224 -3.62 26.09 7.41
N LYS A 225 -4.12 24.87 7.19
CA LYS A 225 -3.46 23.60 7.55
C LYS A 225 -3.60 22.62 6.40
N VAL A 226 -2.51 21.92 6.06
CA VAL A 226 -2.50 20.88 5.03
C VAL A 226 -1.73 19.67 5.57
N ASP A 227 -2.46 18.62 5.89
CA ASP A 227 -1.90 17.32 6.28
C ASP A 227 -1.92 16.37 5.08
N LEU A 228 -1.12 15.31 5.17
CA LEU A 228 -1.02 14.24 4.18
C LEU A 228 -1.28 12.90 4.83
N PHE A 229 -2.13 12.08 4.22
CA PHE A 229 -2.21 10.65 4.48
C PHE A 229 -1.76 9.87 3.25
N VAL A 230 -0.90 8.88 3.46
CA VAL A 230 -0.53 7.89 2.43
C VAL A 230 -0.46 6.50 3.05
N THR A 231 -1.03 5.50 2.38
CA THR A 231 -0.94 4.11 2.83
C THR A 231 0.51 3.64 2.79
N HIS A 232 1.20 3.89 1.68
CA HIS A 232 2.55 3.42 1.42
C HIS A 232 3.54 4.58 1.46
N LEU A 233 4.52 4.51 2.35
CA LEU A 233 5.59 5.50 2.46
C LEU A 233 6.92 4.84 2.10
N GLU A 234 7.58 5.29 1.03
CA GLU A 234 8.89 4.80 0.64
C GLU A 234 10.01 5.50 1.43
N LYS A 235 11.10 4.76 1.69
CA LYS A 235 12.30 5.30 2.36
C LYS A 235 12.88 6.54 1.65
N ALA A 236 12.65 6.66 0.34
CA ALA A 236 13.07 7.80 -0.46
C ALA A 236 12.44 9.15 -0.03
N VAL A 237 11.45 9.15 0.88
CA VAL A 237 10.92 10.39 1.50
C VAL A 237 12.00 11.18 2.22
N TYR A 238 13.01 10.50 2.78
CA TYR A 238 14.16 11.13 3.45
C TYR A 238 15.15 11.80 2.48
N ASP A 239 15.08 11.46 1.20
CA ASP A 239 15.90 12.05 0.13
C ASP A 239 15.16 13.19 -0.61
N GLY A 240 13.94 13.51 -0.18
CA GLY A 240 13.09 14.56 -0.74
C GLY A 240 12.96 15.78 0.17
N GLU A 241 12.17 16.75 -0.28
CA GLU A 241 11.93 18.02 0.44
C GLU A 241 10.66 17.97 1.31
N LEU A 242 9.88 16.85 1.29
CA LEU A 242 8.58 16.79 1.94
C LEU A 242 8.67 16.97 3.46
N LEU A 243 9.72 16.44 4.08
CA LEU A 243 9.90 16.52 5.54
C LEU A 243 10.37 17.91 5.99
N THR A 244 11.11 18.61 5.16
CA THR A 244 11.67 19.95 5.49
C THR A 244 10.78 21.10 5.07
N THR A 245 9.84 20.88 4.17
CA THR A 245 8.93 21.93 3.70
C THR A 245 7.93 22.36 4.78
N THR A 246 7.50 23.63 4.72
CA THR A 246 6.41 24.17 5.55
C THR A 246 5.05 24.11 4.88
N TRP A 247 4.98 23.61 3.64
CA TRP A 247 3.70 23.52 2.91
C TRP A 247 2.79 22.39 3.41
N VAL A 248 3.38 21.26 3.83
CA VAL A 248 2.67 20.14 4.47
C VAL A 248 2.96 20.20 5.95
N ASP A 249 1.93 20.23 6.78
CA ASP A 249 2.05 20.40 8.23
C ASP A 249 2.36 19.06 8.92
N HIS A 250 1.69 17.96 8.54
CA HIS A 250 1.92 16.62 9.12
C HIS A 250 1.68 15.52 8.09
N ILE A 251 2.24 14.32 8.34
CA ILE A 251 2.14 13.14 7.49
C ILE A 251 1.66 11.96 8.32
N TYR A 252 0.59 11.31 7.87
CA TYR A 252 0.08 10.06 8.42
C TYR A 252 0.33 8.93 7.42
N THR A 253 0.74 7.77 7.89
CA THR A 253 1.01 6.61 7.03
C THR A 253 0.70 5.30 7.73
N VAL A 254 0.27 4.29 6.99
CA VAL A 254 0.18 2.91 7.48
C VAL A 254 1.57 2.26 7.52
N ASN A 255 2.56 2.84 6.83
CA ASN A 255 3.94 2.35 6.79
C ASN A 255 4.07 0.89 6.32
N THR A 256 3.32 0.49 5.33
CA THR A 256 3.25 -0.88 4.80
C THR A 256 4.58 -1.43 4.27
N LEU A 257 5.55 -0.56 4.00
CA LEU A 257 6.92 -0.90 3.59
C LEU A 257 7.88 -0.98 4.78
N ASN A 258 7.36 -0.83 6.01
CA ASN A 258 8.09 -1.00 7.26
C ASN A 258 9.42 -0.19 7.31
N ILE A 259 9.36 1.06 6.84
CA ILE A 259 10.52 1.95 6.92
C ILE A 259 10.69 2.48 8.35
N PRO A 260 11.94 2.63 8.84
CA PRO A 260 12.15 3.26 10.15
C PRO A 260 11.68 4.72 10.16
N ILE A 261 10.69 5.05 10.98
CA ILE A 261 10.23 6.43 11.16
C ILE A 261 11.24 7.18 12.05
N LYS A 262 11.82 8.26 11.51
CA LYS A 262 12.88 9.06 12.14
C LYS A 262 12.55 10.55 12.27
N ASP A 263 11.37 10.96 11.79
CA ASP A 263 10.96 12.36 11.76
C ASP A 263 9.62 12.52 12.48
N ASN A 264 9.54 13.50 13.39
CA ASN A 264 8.35 13.79 14.18
C ASN A 264 7.18 14.31 13.34
N LYS A 265 7.42 14.67 12.08
CA LYS A 265 6.38 15.06 11.12
C LYS A 265 5.58 13.86 10.61
N ILE A 266 6.04 12.63 10.87
CA ILE A 266 5.39 11.40 10.43
C ILE A 266 4.78 10.69 11.64
N THR A 267 3.53 10.30 11.52
CA THR A 267 2.82 9.43 12.47
C THR A 267 2.31 8.19 11.75
N GLU A 268 2.61 7.02 12.30
CA GLU A 268 2.03 5.75 11.87
C GLU A 268 0.62 5.62 12.42
N VAL A 269 -0.31 5.13 11.58
CA VAL A 269 -1.73 4.97 11.88
C VAL A 269 -2.27 3.65 11.35
N GLY A 270 -3.23 3.06 12.04
CA GLY A 270 -4.08 1.98 11.53
C GLY A 270 -3.43 0.62 11.31
N TYR A 271 -2.22 0.38 11.83
CA TYR A 271 -1.57 -0.91 11.70
C TYR A 271 -1.18 -1.43 13.08
N ASP A 272 -2.05 -2.23 13.69
CA ASP A 272 -1.64 -3.09 14.80
C ASP A 272 -0.82 -4.24 14.19
N HIS A 273 0.47 -4.20 14.39
CA HIS A 273 1.41 -5.27 14.06
C HIS A 273 1.27 -6.45 15.05
N GLU A 274 0.04 -6.76 15.50
CA GLU A 274 -0.25 -7.93 16.32
C GLU A 274 -0.38 -9.22 15.52
#